data_5c096af6749987b72f8764cdbcbf2178
#
_entry.id   5c096af6749987b72f8764cdbcbf2178
#
_cell.length_a   1.000
_cell.length_b   1.000
_cell.length_c   1.000
_cell.angle_alpha   90.00
_cell.angle_beta   90.00
_cell.angle_gamma   90.00
#
_symmetry.space_group_name_H-M   'P 1'
#
loop_
_entity.id
_entity.type
_entity.pdbx_description
1 polymer ?
#
loop_
_entity_poly.entity_id
_entity_poly.type
_entity_poly.pdbx_seq_one_letter_code
_entity_poly.pdbx_strand_id
1 'polypeptide(L)'
;MLLLLCVFPLEGTAFGELSPKVPQNPFYYLRGDFDKPLLTAQEQAKGASVARDRFFLPWNGNFRHSKDDLLWPFGVYLPGRVYGENERPRQKNWFDDIYARANVEAFRSLDMPGIVIAEGALRAFPTFEPIFLSPNLPGEGYPFDYGQVSWVNPGEPIRISHLARDRTWAYVETSFAAGWIDSRKVAYINEDLMKRYASLPLSAVVKDDTAVSKDSRFLFNAKMGTLLPLNKELLYEMELLVPTGKDDAGFATFGLVRLSKEKVKKWPVEFNQWNAARMIDEMIGETYGWGGLYGKRDCSAATRDLLLIFGIWLPRNSKAQARSAKPISLEGLTFDQKEKTIIKQGIPFGSLIYKPGHIMLYVGTYRGKAVVFHNLWGLKTHVKGKEGRYVIGQSILSTLDIGKDLPCIDREGLLINTVTAMTNLL
;
A
#
# COMPACT_ATOMS: atom_id res chain seq x y z
N MET A 1 -9.95 24.64 -24.17
CA MET A 1 -10.95 23.65 -24.56
C MET A 1 -11.32 22.90 -23.32
N LEU A 2 -12.48 23.23 -22.71
CA LEU A 2 -12.90 22.80 -21.39
C LEU A 2 -13.03 21.29 -21.31
N LEU A 3 -12.35 20.68 -20.30
CA LEU A 3 -12.68 19.35 -19.83
C LEU A 3 -14.15 19.34 -19.40
N LEU A 4 -15.02 18.64 -20.09
CA LEU A 4 -16.31 18.24 -19.58
C LEU A 4 -16.08 17.09 -18.58
N LEU A 5 -15.75 17.43 -17.33
CA LEU A 5 -16.27 16.67 -16.21
C LEU A 5 -17.76 16.45 -16.50
N CYS A 6 -18.33 15.29 -16.20
CA CYS A 6 -19.76 15.09 -16.21
C CYS A 6 -20.40 16.02 -15.17
N VAL A 7 -20.43 17.31 -15.46
CA VAL A 7 -21.21 18.31 -14.73
C VAL A 7 -22.52 18.41 -15.50
N PHE A 8 -23.51 17.62 -15.09
CA PHE A 8 -24.88 18.01 -15.34
C PHE A 8 -25.25 19.03 -14.25
N PRO A 9 -25.76 20.20 -14.63
CA PRO A 9 -26.46 21.04 -13.68
C PRO A 9 -27.81 20.34 -13.38
N LEU A 10 -27.81 19.49 -12.39
CA LEU A 10 -29.01 19.18 -11.64
C LEU A 10 -28.99 20.14 -10.46
N GLU A 11 -30.02 20.93 -10.39
CA GLU A 11 -30.27 21.84 -9.29
C GLU A 11 -29.93 21.20 -7.95
N GLY A 12 -28.95 21.77 -7.26
CA GLY A 12 -28.82 21.70 -5.82
C GLY A 12 -28.14 20.49 -5.19
N THR A 13 -27.28 19.70 -5.87
CA THR A 13 -26.41 18.76 -5.16
C THR A 13 -25.00 18.82 -5.73
N ALA A 14 -24.08 19.30 -4.89
CA ALA A 14 -22.69 18.90 -4.90
C ALA A 14 -22.61 17.39 -5.17
N PHE A 15 -21.60 16.94 -5.92
CA PHE A 15 -21.22 15.56 -6.20
C PHE A 15 -21.96 14.57 -5.32
N GLY A 16 -22.96 13.87 -5.86
CA GLY A 16 -23.72 12.91 -5.08
C GLY A 16 -22.76 11.82 -4.63
N GLU A 17 -22.41 11.82 -3.34
CA GLU A 17 -21.67 10.73 -2.74
C GLU A 17 -22.46 9.47 -3.03
N LEU A 18 -21.83 8.54 -3.78
CA LEU A 18 -22.36 7.19 -3.87
C LEU A 18 -22.29 6.63 -2.46
N SER A 19 -23.37 6.77 -1.69
CA SER A 19 -23.47 6.12 -0.41
C SER A 19 -23.42 4.62 -0.65
N PRO A 20 -22.39 3.90 -0.21
CA PRO A 20 -22.40 2.46 -0.28
C PRO A 20 -23.67 1.97 0.42
N LYS A 21 -24.48 1.14 -0.25
CA LYS A 21 -25.76 0.65 0.28
C LYS A 21 -25.56 -0.43 1.37
N VAL A 22 -24.41 -0.42 2.01
CA VAL A 22 -24.02 -1.35 3.08
C VAL A 22 -23.48 -0.57 4.28
N PRO A 23 -23.67 -1.06 5.50
CA PRO A 23 -23.08 -0.46 6.69
C PRO A 23 -21.57 -0.28 6.53
N GLN A 24 -21.07 0.96 6.77
CA GLN A 24 -19.63 1.27 6.73
C GLN A 24 -18.91 0.92 8.04
N ASN A 25 -19.63 0.37 9.00
CA ASN A 25 -19.08 -0.13 10.25
C ASN A 25 -18.65 -1.60 10.07
N PRO A 26 -17.35 -1.94 10.11
CA PRO A 26 -16.85 -3.30 9.90
C PRO A 26 -17.30 -4.28 10.99
N PHE A 27 -17.63 -3.81 12.19
CA PHE A 27 -18.16 -4.65 13.27
C PHE A 27 -19.55 -5.23 12.96
N TYR A 28 -20.28 -4.63 12.03
CA TYR A 28 -21.56 -5.17 11.55
C TYR A 28 -21.42 -6.55 10.90
N TYR A 29 -20.23 -6.87 10.38
CA TYR A 29 -19.95 -8.11 9.63
C TYR A 29 -19.38 -9.24 10.50
N LEU A 30 -19.16 -9.00 11.78
CA LEU A 30 -18.73 -10.03 12.72
C LEU A 30 -19.78 -11.15 12.81
N ARG A 31 -19.35 -12.40 12.81
CA ARG A 31 -20.22 -13.56 12.85
C ARG A 31 -19.68 -14.63 13.80
N GLY A 32 -20.61 -15.32 14.48
CA GLY A 32 -20.27 -16.42 15.37
C GLY A 32 -19.36 -15.97 16.51
N ASP A 33 -18.36 -16.77 16.81
CA ASP A 33 -17.34 -16.51 17.82
C ASP A 33 -16.23 -15.63 17.20
N PHE A 34 -16.49 -14.34 17.10
CA PHE A 34 -15.65 -13.38 16.39
C PHE A 34 -14.32 -13.07 17.11
N ASP A 35 -14.22 -13.40 18.40
CA ASP A 35 -12.98 -13.29 19.19
C ASP A 35 -12.07 -14.50 18.99
N LYS A 36 -12.60 -15.61 18.46
CA LYS A 36 -11.81 -16.79 18.19
C LYS A 36 -10.74 -16.51 17.14
N PRO A 37 -9.47 -16.91 17.39
CA PRO A 37 -8.41 -16.79 16.42
C PRO A 37 -8.76 -17.48 15.10
N LEU A 38 -8.52 -16.78 13.98
CA LEU A 38 -8.69 -17.31 12.62
C LEU A 38 -7.54 -18.24 12.23
N LEU A 39 -6.40 -18.13 12.89
CA LEU A 39 -5.21 -18.98 12.79
C LEU A 39 -4.92 -19.58 14.15
N THR A 40 -4.42 -20.80 14.18
CA THR A 40 -3.83 -21.33 15.42
C THR A 40 -2.59 -20.52 15.81
N ALA A 41 -2.21 -20.51 17.08
CA ALA A 41 -1.00 -19.81 17.55
C ALA A 41 0.25 -20.26 16.79
N GLN A 42 0.34 -21.55 16.41
CA GLN A 42 1.46 -22.10 15.65
C GLN A 42 1.47 -21.59 14.20
N GLU A 43 0.34 -21.56 13.52
CA GLU A 43 0.22 -21.05 12.15
C GLU A 43 0.54 -19.55 12.10
N GLN A 44 0.00 -18.77 13.04
CA GLN A 44 0.29 -17.34 13.12
C GLN A 44 1.77 -17.08 13.44
N ALA A 45 2.38 -17.81 14.35
CA ALA A 45 3.81 -17.69 14.66
C ALA A 45 4.68 -18.04 13.44
N LYS A 46 4.32 -19.07 12.67
CA LYS A 46 5.02 -19.43 11.43
C LYS A 46 4.89 -18.32 10.38
N GLY A 47 3.68 -17.78 10.16
CA GLY A 47 3.44 -16.65 9.26
C GLY A 47 4.26 -15.42 9.67
N ALA A 48 4.25 -15.09 10.95
CA ALA A 48 5.01 -13.99 11.52
C ALA A 48 6.53 -14.17 11.35
N SER A 49 7.06 -15.39 11.52
CA SER A 49 8.48 -15.66 11.23
C SER A 49 8.82 -15.35 9.78
N VAL A 50 8.03 -15.83 8.83
CA VAL A 50 8.22 -15.54 7.40
C VAL A 50 8.12 -14.04 7.13
N ALA A 51 7.13 -13.35 7.71
CA ALA A 51 6.96 -11.91 7.54
C ALA A 51 8.16 -11.12 8.12
N ARG A 52 8.69 -11.55 9.28
CA ARG A 52 9.90 -10.98 9.88
C ARG A 52 11.13 -11.17 9.01
N ASP A 53 11.35 -12.38 8.49
CA ASP A 53 12.48 -12.68 7.60
C ASP A 53 12.41 -11.83 6.33
N ARG A 54 11.20 -11.63 5.79
CA ARG A 54 10.95 -10.72 4.65
C ARG A 54 11.24 -9.26 5.02
N PHE A 55 10.79 -8.80 6.20
CA PHE A 55 11.00 -7.43 6.66
C PHE A 55 12.49 -7.09 6.75
N PHE A 56 13.31 -8.00 7.30
CA PHE A 56 14.76 -7.81 7.43
C PHE A 56 15.57 -8.26 6.22
N LEU A 57 14.92 -8.76 5.18
CA LEU A 57 15.60 -9.30 4.00
C LEU A 57 16.58 -8.31 3.33
N PRO A 58 16.35 -6.97 3.29
CA PRO A 58 17.32 -6.02 2.74
C PRO A 58 18.66 -5.97 3.48
N TRP A 59 18.70 -6.39 4.74
CA TRP A 59 19.93 -6.45 5.53
C TRP A 59 20.69 -7.77 5.36
N ASN A 60 20.06 -8.78 4.77
CA ASN A 60 20.64 -10.11 4.60
C ASN A 60 21.24 -10.26 3.20
N GLY A 61 22.58 -10.28 3.12
CA GLY A 61 23.30 -10.45 1.86
C GLY A 61 23.47 -9.17 1.05
N ASN A 62 23.56 -9.30 -0.27
CA ASN A 62 23.81 -8.22 -1.22
C ASN A 62 22.52 -7.69 -1.82
N PHE A 63 22.57 -6.52 -2.46
CA PHE A 63 21.47 -5.95 -3.24
C PHE A 63 21.00 -6.95 -4.31
N ARG A 64 19.71 -7.30 -4.32
CA ARG A 64 19.15 -8.41 -5.09
C ARG A 64 18.65 -8.02 -6.48
N HIS A 65 18.20 -6.77 -6.63
CA HIS A 65 17.70 -6.29 -7.92
C HIS A 65 18.84 -6.15 -8.95
N SER A 66 18.51 -6.34 -10.22
CA SER A 66 19.43 -6.20 -11.35
C SER A 66 19.55 -4.75 -11.84
N LYS A 67 20.47 -4.49 -12.75
CA LYS A 67 20.56 -3.22 -13.47
C LYS A 67 19.32 -3.01 -14.37
N ASP A 68 18.73 -4.09 -14.87
CA ASP A 68 17.48 -4.02 -15.65
C ASP A 68 16.29 -3.57 -14.78
N ASP A 69 16.26 -3.96 -13.48
CA ASP A 69 15.28 -3.44 -12.51
C ASP A 69 15.46 -1.96 -12.19
N LEU A 70 16.65 -1.40 -12.36
CA LEU A 70 16.87 0.04 -12.29
C LEU A 70 16.39 0.74 -13.58
N LEU A 71 16.57 0.10 -14.71
CA LEU A 71 16.37 0.70 -16.05
C LEU A 71 14.97 0.47 -16.62
N TRP A 72 14.15 -0.43 -16.04
CA TRP A 72 12.83 -0.77 -16.58
C TRP A 72 11.95 0.46 -16.88
N PRO A 73 11.98 1.56 -16.06
CA PRO A 73 11.10 2.70 -16.33
C PRO A 73 11.46 3.42 -17.64
N PHE A 74 12.75 3.43 -18.02
CA PHE A 74 13.22 4.02 -19.26
C PHE A 74 12.82 3.20 -20.49
N GLY A 75 12.55 1.90 -20.32
CA GLY A 75 12.05 1.02 -21.39
C GLY A 75 10.53 1.06 -21.55
N VAL A 76 9.80 1.39 -20.48
CA VAL A 76 8.32 1.38 -20.45
C VAL A 76 7.76 2.78 -20.73
N TYR A 77 8.31 3.82 -20.12
CA TYR A 77 7.85 5.20 -20.26
C TYR A 77 8.71 5.93 -21.28
N LEU A 78 8.13 6.22 -22.44
CA LEU A 78 8.85 6.76 -23.58
C LEU A 78 8.60 8.25 -23.78
N PRO A 79 9.57 9.02 -24.32
CA PRO A 79 9.39 10.41 -24.72
C PRO A 79 8.16 10.61 -25.59
N GLY A 80 7.39 11.65 -25.32
CA GLY A 80 6.15 11.96 -26.04
C GLY A 80 4.95 11.06 -25.72
N ARG A 81 5.16 9.97 -24.95
CA ARG A 81 4.10 8.99 -24.58
C ARG A 81 3.60 9.17 -23.15
N VAL A 82 4.31 9.89 -22.33
CA VAL A 82 3.93 10.23 -20.94
C VAL A 82 3.93 11.75 -20.75
N TYR A 83 3.15 12.20 -19.79
CA TYR A 83 2.81 13.60 -19.59
C TYR A 83 3.22 14.07 -18.20
N GLY A 84 3.58 15.33 -18.08
CA GLY A 84 3.84 15.99 -16.81
C GLY A 84 2.57 16.51 -16.14
N GLU A 85 2.75 17.20 -15.01
CA GLU A 85 1.71 17.85 -14.21
C GLU A 85 0.92 18.94 -14.98
N ASN A 86 1.53 19.49 -16.02
CA ASN A 86 0.96 20.52 -16.90
C ASN A 86 0.24 19.92 -18.14
N GLU A 87 0.01 18.61 -18.13
CA GLU A 87 -0.59 17.85 -19.23
C GLU A 87 0.20 17.92 -20.56
N ARG A 88 1.46 18.34 -20.52
CA ARG A 88 2.34 18.35 -21.69
C ARG A 88 3.18 17.08 -21.76
N PRO A 89 3.43 16.52 -22.95
CA PRO A 89 4.29 15.36 -23.10
C PRO A 89 5.70 15.62 -22.60
N ARG A 90 6.24 14.71 -21.80
CA ARG A 90 7.66 14.70 -21.42
C ARG A 90 8.51 14.41 -22.66
N GLN A 91 9.42 15.32 -22.98
CA GLN A 91 10.28 15.23 -24.16
C GLN A 91 11.57 14.45 -23.85
N LYS A 92 12.34 14.14 -24.91
CA LYS A 92 13.58 13.36 -24.80
C LYS A 92 14.57 13.96 -23.83
N ASN A 93 14.75 15.30 -23.84
CA ASN A 93 15.67 15.99 -22.93
C ASN A 93 15.35 15.72 -21.46
N TRP A 94 14.09 15.67 -21.06
CA TRP A 94 13.70 15.31 -19.69
C TRP A 94 14.20 13.91 -19.33
N PHE A 95 14.07 12.93 -20.22
CA PHE A 95 14.55 11.56 -19.99
C PHE A 95 16.09 11.52 -19.95
N ASP A 96 16.76 12.24 -20.82
CA ASP A 96 18.21 12.33 -20.85
C ASP A 96 18.76 12.91 -19.52
N ASP A 97 18.14 13.97 -19.00
CA ASP A 97 18.49 14.58 -17.70
C ASP A 97 18.28 13.63 -16.53
N ILE A 98 17.13 12.93 -16.50
CA ILE A 98 16.82 11.92 -15.47
C ILE A 98 17.79 10.74 -15.54
N TYR A 99 18.12 10.26 -16.75
CA TYR A 99 19.09 9.17 -16.93
C TYR A 99 20.49 9.59 -16.46
N ALA A 100 20.93 10.79 -16.82
CA ALA A 100 22.20 11.33 -16.35
C ALA A 100 22.25 11.45 -14.81
N ARG A 101 21.15 11.91 -14.19
CA ARG A 101 21.00 12.00 -12.73
C ARG A 101 21.02 10.62 -12.07
N ALA A 102 20.41 9.61 -12.68
CA ALA A 102 20.32 8.25 -12.14
C ALA A 102 21.68 7.58 -11.89
N ASN A 103 22.78 8.11 -12.46
CA ASN A 103 24.14 7.63 -12.20
C ASN A 103 24.28 6.11 -12.34
N VAL A 104 23.77 5.58 -13.45
CA VAL A 104 23.60 4.13 -13.70
C VAL A 104 24.93 3.36 -13.60
N GLU A 105 26.06 4.03 -13.89
CA GLU A 105 27.40 3.46 -13.80
C GLU A 105 27.82 3.16 -12.35
N ALA A 106 27.25 3.88 -11.37
CA ALA A 106 27.49 3.64 -9.95
C ALA A 106 26.62 2.54 -9.35
N PHE A 107 25.85 1.82 -10.17
CA PHE A 107 24.98 0.74 -9.67
C PHE A 107 25.74 -0.26 -8.79
N ARG A 108 25.25 -0.49 -7.56
CA ARG A 108 25.88 -1.31 -6.50
C ARG A 108 27.25 -0.80 -5.99
N SER A 109 27.62 0.45 -6.25
CA SER A 109 28.90 0.97 -5.77
C SER A 109 28.96 1.13 -4.24
N LEU A 110 27.82 1.26 -3.57
CA LEU A 110 27.73 1.29 -2.10
C LEU A 110 27.37 -0.09 -1.54
N ASP A 111 26.31 -0.68 -2.04
CA ASP A 111 25.74 -1.98 -1.58
C ASP A 111 25.71 -2.12 -0.05
N MET A 112 25.23 -1.09 0.66
CA MET A 112 25.26 -0.97 2.11
C MET A 112 23.88 -1.16 2.74
N PRO A 113 23.80 -1.80 3.92
CA PRO A 113 22.57 -1.81 4.70
C PRO A 113 22.24 -0.39 5.16
N GLY A 114 20.96 -0.07 5.15
CA GLY A 114 20.44 1.22 5.58
C GLY A 114 19.07 1.07 6.25
N ILE A 115 18.53 2.18 6.69
CA ILE A 115 17.21 2.26 7.32
C ILE A 115 16.50 3.53 6.87
N VAL A 116 15.19 3.48 6.76
CA VAL A 116 14.35 4.66 6.53
C VAL A 116 14.24 5.43 7.84
N ILE A 117 14.62 6.71 7.84
CA ILE A 117 14.59 7.59 9.04
C ILE A 117 13.41 8.56 9.03
N ALA A 118 12.79 8.78 7.89
CA ALA A 118 11.56 9.54 7.75
C ALA A 118 10.75 8.97 6.57
N GLU A 119 9.43 9.02 6.69
CA GLU A 119 8.52 8.52 5.66
C GLU A 119 8.77 9.17 4.30
N GLY A 120 8.63 8.40 3.22
CA GLY A 120 8.94 8.90 1.89
C GLY A 120 8.36 8.09 0.74
N ALA A 121 8.27 8.78 -0.40
CA ALA A 121 7.91 8.17 -1.67
C ALA A 121 9.07 7.30 -2.21
N LEU A 122 8.76 6.09 -2.63
CA LEU A 122 9.65 5.27 -3.44
C LEU A 122 9.27 5.50 -4.90
N ARG A 123 10.22 5.98 -5.71
CA ARG A 123 10.01 6.46 -7.06
C ARG A 123 10.67 5.58 -8.11
N ALA A 124 10.07 5.51 -9.31
CA ALA A 124 10.67 4.86 -10.46
C ALA A 124 11.86 5.64 -11.04
N PHE A 125 11.84 6.96 -10.89
CA PHE A 125 12.89 7.89 -11.34
C PHE A 125 13.39 8.76 -10.18
N PRO A 126 14.65 9.23 -10.21
CA PRO A 126 15.20 10.12 -9.18
C PRO A 126 14.65 11.55 -9.33
N THR A 127 13.34 11.69 -9.21
CA THR A 127 12.61 12.96 -9.28
C THR A 127 11.25 12.88 -8.61
N PHE A 128 10.74 14.00 -8.09
CA PHE A 128 9.35 14.15 -7.65
C PHE A 128 8.41 14.54 -8.80
N GLU A 129 8.93 14.93 -9.94
CA GLU A 129 8.11 15.26 -11.09
C GLU A 129 7.28 14.04 -11.51
N PRO A 130 5.95 14.18 -11.63
CA PRO A 130 5.09 13.07 -11.97
C PRO A 130 5.17 12.71 -13.45
N ILE A 131 4.82 11.47 -13.74
CA ILE A 131 4.54 11.01 -15.09
C ILE A 131 3.15 10.40 -15.14
N PHE A 132 2.32 10.89 -16.05
CA PHE A 132 0.97 10.41 -16.31
C PHE A 132 0.88 9.79 -17.69
N LEU A 133 -0.05 8.86 -17.90
CA LEU A 133 -0.48 8.53 -19.26
C LEU A 133 -1.30 9.68 -19.86
N SER A 134 -1.65 9.58 -21.13
CA SER A 134 -2.38 10.67 -21.80
C SER A 134 -3.64 11.05 -21.04
N PRO A 135 -3.85 12.35 -20.71
CA PRO A 135 -5.06 12.83 -20.05
C PRO A 135 -6.32 12.67 -20.91
N ASN A 136 -6.16 12.35 -22.20
CA ASN A 136 -7.27 12.04 -23.10
C ASN A 136 -7.76 10.59 -22.96
N LEU A 137 -7.02 9.73 -22.26
CA LEU A 137 -7.45 8.37 -21.99
C LEU A 137 -8.39 8.34 -20.78
N PRO A 138 -9.51 7.60 -20.86
CA PRO A 138 -10.49 7.55 -19.79
C PRO A 138 -9.87 7.00 -18.49
N GLY A 139 -9.97 7.76 -17.42
CA GLY A 139 -9.49 7.36 -16.09
C GLY A 139 -7.98 7.40 -15.92
N GLU A 140 -7.26 8.07 -16.82
CA GLU A 140 -5.84 8.37 -16.72
C GLU A 140 -5.62 9.83 -16.31
N GLY A 141 -4.35 10.21 -16.09
CA GLY A 141 -4.00 11.50 -15.51
C GLY A 141 -3.98 11.44 -13.99
N TYR A 142 -4.08 12.59 -13.32
CA TYR A 142 -4.10 12.63 -11.85
C TYR A 142 -5.25 11.78 -11.27
N PRO A 143 -5.00 10.95 -10.22
CA PRO A 143 -3.78 10.83 -9.40
C PRO A 143 -2.79 9.74 -9.82
N PHE A 144 -2.92 9.17 -11.00
CA PHE A 144 -2.14 8.01 -11.46
C PHE A 144 -0.73 8.42 -11.90
N ASP A 145 0.09 8.88 -10.95
CA ASP A 145 1.52 9.11 -11.18
C ASP A 145 2.27 7.78 -11.30
N TYR A 146 2.57 7.38 -12.52
CA TYR A 146 3.30 6.14 -12.82
C TYR A 146 4.78 6.19 -12.39
N GLY A 147 5.30 7.35 -12.03
CA GLY A 147 6.58 7.50 -11.34
C GLY A 147 6.53 7.07 -9.87
N GLN A 148 5.34 6.93 -9.27
CA GLN A 148 5.15 6.51 -7.89
C GLN A 148 5.10 4.98 -7.80
N VAL A 149 6.11 4.38 -7.15
CA VAL A 149 6.20 2.91 -6.94
C VAL A 149 5.52 2.49 -5.65
N SER A 150 5.87 3.14 -4.54
CA SER A 150 5.32 2.86 -3.22
C SER A 150 5.59 3.99 -2.24
N TRP A 151 5.15 3.78 -1.01
CA TRP A 151 5.52 4.58 0.16
C TRP A 151 6.28 3.70 1.13
N VAL A 152 7.29 4.26 1.80
CA VAL A 152 8.08 3.58 2.83
C VAL A 152 7.95 4.30 4.16
N ASN A 153 7.94 3.53 5.23
CA ASN A 153 7.75 4.02 6.58
C ASN A 153 9.07 4.10 7.34
N PRO A 154 9.19 4.99 8.33
CA PRO A 154 10.36 5.04 9.21
C PRO A 154 10.56 3.72 9.94
N GLY A 155 11.82 3.32 10.08
CA GLY A 155 12.18 2.03 10.67
C GLY A 155 12.21 0.86 9.69
N GLU A 156 11.81 1.04 8.42
CA GLU A 156 11.92 -0.02 7.42
C GLU A 156 13.40 -0.28 7.06
N PRO A 157 13.87 -1.55 7.15
CA PRO A 157 15.15 -1.96 6.62
C PRO A 157 15.23 -1.76 5.12
N ILE A 158 16.35 -1.20 4.66
CA ILE A 158 16.63 -1.04 3.25
C ILE A 158 18.07 -1.47 2.94
N ARG A 159 18.34 -1.70 1.67
CA ARG A 159 19.69 -1.80 1.14
C ARG A 159 19.92 -0.72 0.10
N ILE A 160 20.99 0.05 0.25
CA ILE A 160 21.32 1.20 -0.59
C ILE A 160 22.28 0.73 -1.66
N SER A 161 21.87 0.76 -2.92
CA SER A 161 22.70 0.41 -4.08
C SER A 161 23.75 1.49 -4.39
N HIS A 162 23.28 2.72 -4.60
CA HIS A 162 24.09 3.87 -4.96
C HIS A 162 23.30 5.17 -4.79
N LEU A 163 23.98 6.30 -4.93
CA LEU A 163 23.36 7.61 -4.95
C LEU A 163 23.27 8.16 -6.38
N ALA A 164 22.26 8.98 -6.63
CA ALA A 164 22.18 9.80 -7.81
C ALA A 164 23.43 10.70 -7.93
N ARG A 165 23.72 11.22 -9.13
CA ARG A 165 24.93 12.00 -9.40
C ARG A 165 25.00 13.26 -8.53
N ASP A 166 23.87 13.89 -8.28
CA ASP A 166 23.73 15.07 -7.40
C ASP A 166 23.57 14.70 -5.91
N ARG A 167 23.57 13.39 -5.58
CA ARG A 167 23.41 12.81 -4.24
C ARG A 167 22.09 13.13 -3.55
N THR A 168 21.12 13.69 -4.24
CA THR A 168 19.79 14.02 -3.67
C THR A 168 18.87 12.80 -3.57
N TRP A 169 19.17 11.73 -4.32
CA TRP A 169 18.40 10.49 -4.35
C TRP A 169 19.28 9.28 -4.06
N ALA A 170 18.72 8.29 -3.38
CA ALA A 170 19.32 6.98 -3.19
C ALA A 170 18.48 5.93 -3.91
N TYR A 171 19.10 5.03 -4.69
CA TYR A 171 18.43 3.84 -5.21
C TYR A 171 18.51 2.75 -4.16
N VAL A 172 17.36 2.31 -3.69
CA VAL A 172 17.24 1.40 -2.55
C VAL A 172 16.37 0.20 -2.88
N GLU A 173 16.65 -0.89 -2.16
CA GLU A 173 15.81 -2.07 -2.07
C GLU A 173 15.14 -2.08 -0.70
N THR A 174 13.83 -2.33 -0.67
CA THR A 174 13.03 -2.59 0.51
C THR A 174 12.65 -4.08 0.58
N SER A 175 11.86 -4.49 1.55
CA SER A 175 11.34 -5.86 1.65
C SER A 175 10.34 -6.22 0.52
N PHE A 176 9.82 -5.24 -0.23
CA PHE A 176 8.71 -5.43 -1.18
C PHE A 176 8.89 -4.74 -2.54
N ALA A 177 9.85 -3.85 -2.69
CA ALA A 177 10.13 -3.14 -3.94
C ALA A 177 11.53 -2.53 -3.95
N ALA A 178 12.01 -2.13 -5.15
CA ALA A 178 13.17 -1.27 -5.30
C ALA A 178 12.76 0.03 -6.01
N GLY A 179 13.51 1.11 -5.76
CA GLY A 179 13.26 2.40 -6.37
C GLY A 179 14.10 3.51 -5.76
N TRP A 180 13.85 4.72 -6.20
CA TRP A 180 14.52 5.93 -5.76
C TRP A 180 13.80 6.57 -4.58
N ILE A 181 14.55 6.94 -3.56
CA ILE A 181 14.05 7.70 -2.41
C ILE A 181 14.93 8.94 -2.19
N ASP A 182 14.34 10.02 -1.70
CA ASP A 182 15.09 11.20 -1.24
C ASP A 182 16.15 10.78 -0.22
N SER A 183 17.42 11.06 -0.51
CA SER A 183 18.54 10.63 0.33
C SER A 183 18.49 11.19 1.76
N ARG A 184 17.74 12.26 1.99
CA ARG A 184 17.51 12.82 3.33
C ARG A 184 16.61 11.95 4.20
N LYS A 185 15.84 11.04 3.59
CA LYS A 185 14.89 10.14 4.25
C LYS A 185 15.51 8.81 4.69
N VAL A 186 16.77 8.57 4.34
CA VAL A 186 17.47 7.32 4.63
C VAL A 186 18.82 7.57 5.28
N ALA A 187 19.29 6.56 6.00
CA ALA A 187 20.62 6.57 6.62
C ALA A 187 21.27 5.19 6.48
N TYR A 188 22.59 5.14 6.50
CA TYR A 188 23.34 3.89 6.66
C TYR A 188 23.10 3.32 8.06
N ILE A 189 23.24 2.02 8.24
CA ILE A 189 23.21 1.40 9.56
C ILE A 189 24.48 0.56 9.77
N ASN A 190 25.11 0.70 10.93
CA ASN A 190 26.25 -0.14 11.28
C ASN A 190 25.79 -1.52 11.78
N GLU A 191 26.72 -2.47 11.79
CA GLU A 191 26.43 -3.88 12.09
C GLU A 191 25.89 -4.08 13.50
N ASP A 192 26.41 -3.37 14.49
CA ASP A 192 25.98 -3.52 15.90
C ASP A 192 24.53 -3.04 16.10
N LEU A 193 24.20 -1.88 15.54
CA LEU A 193 22.84 -1.35 15.57
C LEU A 193 21.88 -2.22 14.76
N MET A 194 22.31 -2.71 13.60
CA MET A 194 21.54 -3.64 12.77
C MET A 194 21.21 -4.92 13.55
N LYS A 195 22.20 -5.55 14.18
CA LYS A 195 22.01 -6.74 15.03
C LYS A 195 21.08 -6.44 16.21
N ARG A 196 21.30 -5.33 16.91
CA ARG A 196 20.44 -4.92 18.02
C ARG A 196 19.00 -4.71 17.56
N TYR A 197 18.79 -3.96 16.47
CA TYR A 197 17.46 -3.67 15.93
C TYR A 197 16.74 -4.95 15.50
N ALA A 198 17.43 -5.86 14.84
CA ALA A 198 16.88 -7.13 14.39
C ALA A 198 16.70 -8.16 15.51
N SER A 199 17.38 -8.07 16.64
CA SER A 199 17.23 -9.01 17.76
C SER A 199 16.00 -8.75 18.64
N LEU A 200 15.50 -7.51 18.66
CA LEU A 200 14.35 -7.15 19.49
C LEU A 200 13.03 -7.73 18.95
N PRO A 201 12.07 -8.05 19.82
CA PRO A 201 10.69 -8.29 19.39
C PRO A 201 10.17 -7.08 18.61
N LEU A 202 9.19 -7.30 17.74
CA LEU A 202 8.56 -6.20 17.02
C LEU A 202 7.24 -5.79 17.70
N SER A 203 6.87 -4.54 17.48
CA SER A 203 5.54 -3.99 17.69
C SER A 203 4.97 -3.50 16.37
N ALA A 204 3.66 -3.49 16.23
CA ALA A 204 2.96 -2.92 15.08
C ALA A 204 2.20 -1.66 15.50
N VAL A 205 2.32 -0.62 14.71
CA VAL A 205 1.45 0.55 14.80
C VAL A 205 0.05 0.13 14.31
N VAL A 206 -0.98 0.40 15.13
CA VAL A 206 -2.37 -0.02 14.90
C VAL A 206 -3.32 1.17 14.71
N LYS A 207 -2.78 2.37 14.66
CA LYS A 207 -3.52 3.61 14.43
C LYS A 207 -2.77 4.50 13.46
N ASP A 208 -3.47 4.95 12.42
CA ASP A 208 -2.87 5.81 11.39
C ASP A 208 -2.42 7.17 11.95
N ASP A 209 -1.49 7.78 11.23
CA ASP A 209 -0.92 9.10 11.52
C ASP A 209 -0.46 9.25 12.99
N THR A 210 0.06 8.13 13.56
CA THR A 210 0.62 8.12 14.92
C THR A 210 1.88 8.99 14.96
N ALA A 211 1.78 10.16 15.55
CA ALA A 211 2.92 11.04 15.76
C ALA A 211 3.92 10.41 16.73
N VAL A 212 5.18 10.31 16.28
CA VAL A 212 6.32 9.84 17.06
C VAL A 212 7.21 11.02 17.36
N SER A 213 7.45 11.24 18.66
CA SER A 213 8.29 12.36 19.13
C SER A 213 9.25 11.88 20.21
N LYS A 214 10.40 12.54 20.32
CA LYS A 214 11.39 12.33 21.39
C LYS A 214 11.79 13.67 21.98
N ASP A 215 11.75 13.79 23.30
CA ASP A 215 12.13 15.01 24.02
C ASP A 215 11.44 16.26 23.44
N SER A 216 10.12 16.19 23.19
CA SER A 216 9.27 17.21 22.57
C SER A 216 9.61 17.54 21.11
N ARG A 217 10.59 16.88 20.49
CA ARG A 217 10.91 17.02 19.08
C ARG A 217 10.10 15.98 18.28
N PHE A 218 9.30 16.45 17.32
CA PHE A 218 8.65 15.59 16.34
C PHE A 218 9.70 14.89 15.47
N LEU A 219 9.54 13.59 15.26
CA LEU A 219 10.42 12.77 14.41
C LEU A 219 9.72 12.42 13.09
N PHE A 220 8.58 11.76 13.17
CA PHE A 220 7.81 11.30 12.00
C PHE A 220 6.38 10.91 12.39
N ASN A 221 5.52 10.74 11.38
CA ASN A 221 4.24 10.06 11.54
C ASN A 221 4.41 8.58 11.14
N ALA A 222 3.96 7.67 12.00
CA ALA A 222 3.92 6.25 11.69
C ALA A 222 2.53 5.86 11.18
N LYS A 223 2.49 5.15 10.06
CA LYS A 223 1.27 4.57 9.48
C LYS A 223 0.94 3.25 10.15
N MET A 224 -0.34 2.93 10.21
CA MET A 224 -0.78 1.59 10.60
C MET A 224 -0.10 0.52 9.72
N GLY A 225 0.39 -0.56 10.36
CA GLY A 225 1.23 -1.57 9.71
C GLY A 225 2.75 -1.30 9.80
N THR A 226 3.19 -0.11 10.28
CA THR A 226 4.60 0.14 10.56
C THR A 226 5.08 -0.77 11.69
N LEU A 227 6.19 -1.49 11.45
CA LEU A 227 6.84 -2.35 12.43
C LEU A 227 8.04 -1.64 13.05
N LEU A 228 8.09 -1.62 14.39
CA LEU A 228 9.17 -1.01 15.15
C LEU A 228 9.63 -1.96 16.26
N PRO A 229 10.95 -2.05 16.56
CA PRO A 229 11.46 -2.88 17.65
C PRO A 229 10.95 -2.45 19.02
N LEU A 230 10.43 -3.41 19.77
CA LEU A 230 9.95 -3.27 21.14
C LEU A 230 11.10 -3.47 22.12
N ASN A 231 11.54 -2.38 22.77
CA ASN A 231 12.56 -2.44 23.81
C ASN A 231 11.98 -2.93 25.13
N LYS A 232 10.81 -2.40 25.51
CA LYS A 232 10.15 -2.77 26.78
C LYS A 232 8.65 -2.56 26.71
N GLU A 233 7.90 -3.51 27.24
CA GLU A 233 6.46 -3.35 27.47
C GLU A 233 6.23 -2.78 28.87
N LEU A 234 5.48 -1.68 28.95
CA LEU A 234 5.06 -1.02 30.20
C LEU A 234 3.56 -1.25 30.43
N LEU A 235 3.01 -0.77 31.52
CA LEU A 235 1.60 -1.02 31.87
C LEU A 235 0.63 -0.45 30.80
N TYR A 236 0.80 0.82 30.40
CA TYR A 236 -0.06 1.52 29.43
C TYR A 236 0.64 1.90 28.12
N GLU A 237 1.94 1.71 28.04
CA GLU A 237 2.79 2.15 26.93
C GLU A 237 3.70 1.03 26.47
N MET A 238 4.27 1.22 25.29
CA MET A 238 5.38 0.44 24.75
C MET A 238 6.56 1.37 24.50
N GLU A 239 7.74 0.99 24.97
CA GLU A 239 8.99 1.67 24.71
C GLU A 239 9.65 1.05 23.48
N LEU A 240 9.82 1.85 22.45
CA LEU A 240 10.25 1.43 21.11
C LEU A 240 11.59 2.02 20.76
N LEU A 241 12.42 1.26 20.05
CA LEU A 241 13.65 1.74 19.43
C LEU A 241 13.35 2.31 18.06
N VAL A 242 13.53 3.61 17.88
CA VAL A 242 13.19 4.30 16.62
C VAL A 242 14.37 5.08 16.06
N PRO A 243 14.48 5.27 14.73
CA PRO A 243 15.44 6.19 14.15
C PRO A 243 15.07 7.63 14.53
N THR A 244 16.08 8.42 14.92
CA THR A 244 15.92 9.83 15.32
C THR A 244 16.56 10.80 14.32
N GLY A 245 17.27 10.29 13.32
CA GLY A 245 17.97 11.04 12.31
C GLY A 245 19.21 10.31 11.83
N LYS A 246 20.20 11.07 11.36
CA LYS A 246 21.52 10.57 10.99
C LYS A 246 22.61 11.54 11.43
N ASP A 247 23.82 11.02 11.65
CA ASP A 247 25.01 11.78 11.96
C ASP A 247 25.65 12.39 10.70
N ASP A 248 26.76 13.12 10.88
CA ASP A 248 27.49 13.79 9.78
C ASP A 248 28.11 12.78 8.80
N ALA A 249 28.37 11.55 9.22
CA ALA A 249 28.86 10.47 8.35
C ALA A 249 27.72 9.76 7.59
N GLY A 250 26.44 10.10 7.89
CA GLY A 250 25.26 9.55 7.27
C GLY A 250 24.74 8.27 7.93
N PHE A 251 25.26 7.87 9.10
CA PHE A 251 24.76 6.74 9.84
C PHE A 251 23.56 7.10 10.72
N ALA A 252 22.60 6.17 10.79
CA ALA A 252 21.40 6.36 11.57
C ALA A 252 21.67 6.52 13.06
N THR A 253 21.02 7.51 13.67
CA THR A 253 20.93 7.67 15.11
C THR A 253 19.60 7.13 15.61
N PHE A 254 19.59 6.55 16.82
CA PHE A 254 18.41 5.92 17.40
C PHE A 254 18.11 6.49 18.79
N GLY A 255 16.83 6.38 19.16
CA GLY A 255 16.37 6.74 20.47
C GLY A 255 15.23 5.83 20.94
N LEU A 256 15.00 5.82 22.24
CA LEU A 256 13.83 5.18 22.81
C LEU A 256 12.69 6.19 22.90
N VAL A 257 11.50 5.78 22.46
CA VAL A 257 10.27 6.57 22.55
C VAL A 257 9.18 5.71 23.19
N ARG A 258 8.20 6.36 23.85
CA ARG A 258 7.06 5.68 24.44
C ARG A 258 5.79 6.06 23.68
N LEU A 259 5.03 5.04 23.31
CA LEU A 259 3.73 5.17 22.68
C LEU A 259 2.68 4.39 23.47
N SER A 260 1.47 4.95 23.56
CA SER A 260 0.33 4.29 24.19
C SER A 260 0.02 2.95 23.52
N LYS A 261 -0.39 1.96 24.31
CA LYS A 261 -0.91 0.67 23.83
C LYS A 261 -2.17 0.77 22.99
N GLU A 262 -2.81 1.93 22.92
CA GLU A 262 -3.89 2.21 21.98
C GLU A 262 -3.37 2.42 20.55
N LYS A 263 -2.15 2.94 20.40
CA LYS A 263 -1.51 3.27 19.12
C LYS A 263 -0.61 2.16 18.60
N VAL A 264 -0.04 1.36 19.49
CA VAL A 264 0.89 0.27 19.15
C VAL A 264 0.56 -0.98 19.94
N LYS A 265 0.81 -2.14 19.33
CA LYS A 265 0.62 -3.45 19.94
C LYS A 265 1.86 -4.32 19.73
N LYS A 266 2.09 -5.29 20.63
CA LYS A 266 3.08 -6.34 20.38
C LYS A 266 2.72 -7.08 19.10
N TRP A 267 3.70 -7.30 18.23
CA TRP A 267 3.52 -7.97 16.96
C TRP A 267 3.90 -9.47 17.04
N PRO A 268 3.18 -10.37 16.34
CA PRO A 268 1.94 -10.11 15.62
C PRO A 268 0.75 -9.91 16.61
N VAL A 269 -0.20 -9.08 16.19
CA VAL A 269 -1.50 -8.97 16.88
C VAL A 269 -2.30 -10.25 16.59
N GLU A 270 -3.03 -10.77 17.56
CA GLU A 270 -3.87 -11.94 17.36
C GLU A 270 -4.85 -11.72 16.20
N PHE A 271 -4.85 -12.65 15.25
CA PHE A 271 -5.69 -12.57 14.08
C PHE A 271 -7.07 -13.20 14.33
N ASN A 272 -8.03 -12.37 14.68
CA ASN A 272 -9.44 -12.70 14.79
C ASN A 272 -10.30 -11.63 14.07
N GLN A 273 -11.60 -11.91 13.91
CA GLN A 273 -12.49 -10.98 13.20
C GLN A 273 -12.59 -9.62 13.89
N TRP A 274 -12.58 -9.59 15.24
CA TRP A 274 -12.66 -8.36 16.03
C TRP A 274 -11.46 -7.43 15.77
N ASN A 275 -10.26 -7.98 15.86
CA ASN A 275 -9.04 -7.19 15.62
C ASN A 275 -8.96 -6.74 14.16
N ALA A 276 -9.35 -7.60 13.20
CA ALA A 276 -9.39 -7.22 11.79
C ALA A 276 -10.40 -6.10 11.53
N ALA A 277 -11.60 -6.18 12.12
CA ALA A 277 -12.60 -5.13 12.01
C ALA A 277 -12.11 -3.80 12.59
N ARG A 278 -11.43 -3.79 13.75
CA ARG A 278 -10.82 -2.58 14.32
C ARG A 278 -9.80 -1.93 13.37
N MET A 279 -8.98 -2.71 12.70
CA MET A 279 -7.99 -2.18 11.76
C MET A 279 -8.68 -1.63 10.49
N ILE A 280 -9.74 -2.29 10.02
CA ILE A 280 -10.51 -1.78 8.88
C ILE A 280 -11.24 -0.48 9.26
N ASP A 281 -11.81 -0.39 10.46
CA ASP A 281 -12.49 0.81 10.96
C ASP A 281 -11.57 2.04 10.96
N GLU A 282 -10.30 1.85 11.33
CA GLU A 282 -9.28 2.89 11.28
C GLU A 282 -8.96 3.35 9.84
N MET A 283 -9.21 2.50 8.84
CA MET A 283 -8.93 2.80 7.42
C MET A 283 -10.14 3.31 6.64
N ILE A 284 -11.37 3.12 7.11
CA ILE A 284 -12.59 3.57 6.42
C ILE A 284 -12.54 5.08 6.21
N GLY A 285 -12.83 5.53 4.98
CA GLY A 285 -12.80 6.93 4.59
C GLY A 285 -11.38 7.47 4.29
N GLU A 286 -10.32 6.68 4.47
CA GLU A 286 -8.98 7.10 4.05
C GLU A 286 -8.97 7.39 2.55
N THR A 287 -8.46 8.57 2.17
CA THR A 287 -8.33 8.98 0.78
C THR A 287 -7.42 8.02 -0.01
N TYR A 288 -7.80 7.73 -1.24
CA TYR A 288 -7.02 6.91 -2.16
C TYR A 288 -5.70 7.57 -2.56
N GLY A 289 -4.60 6.82 -2.54
CA GLY A 289 -3.28 7.27 -3.01
C GLY A 289 -2.61 6.25 -3.90
N TRP A 290 -2.62 6.49 -5.23
CA TRP A 290 -1.96 5.64 -6.21
C TRP A 290 -0.48 5.43 -5.86
N GLY A 291 -0.04 4.17 -5.77
CA GLY A 291 1.35 3.84 -5.45
C GLY A 291 1.84 4.40 -4.10
N GLY A 292 0.95 4.80 -3.20
CA GLY A 292 1.33 5.43 -1.93
C GLY A 292 1.46 6.96 -2.01
N LEU A 293 0.93 7.60 -3.06
CA LEU A 293 1.01 9.04 -3.26
C LEU A 293 0.51 9.80 -2.01
N TYR A 294 1.30 10.78 -1.56
CA TYR A 294 1.07 11.56 -0.32
C TYR A 294 0.94 10.73 0.96
N GLY A 295 1.56 9.55 1.01
CA GLY A 295 1.44 8.64 2.15
C GLY A 295 0.07 7.99 2.29
N LYS A 296 -0.80 8.10 1.27
CA LYS A 296 -2.11 7.43 1.22
C LYS A 296 -1.98 6.04 0.60
N ARG A 297 -2.96 5.17 0.83
CA ARG A 297 -2.92 3.80 0.32
C ARG A 297 -3.67 3.65 -0.99
N ASP A 298 -3.18 2.79 -1.87
CA ASP A 298 -3.99 2.14 -2.91
C ASP A 298 -4.58 0.83 -2.37
N CYS A 299 -5.32 0.10 -3.21
CA CYS A 299 -5.98 -1.15 -2.79
C CYS A 299 -5.00 -2.19 -2.24
N SER A 300 -3.84 -2.36 -2.87
CA SER A 300 -2.86 -3.37 -2.47
C SER A 300 -1.99 -2.94 -1.28
N ALA A 301 -1.75 -1.64 -1.09
CA ALA A 301 -1.13 -1.13 0.12
C ALA A 301 -2.07 -1.31 1.33
N ALA A 302 -3.38 -1.05 1.17
CA ALA A 302 -4.36 -1.22 2.23
C ALA A 302 -4.40 -2.67 2.75
N THR A 303 -4.50 -3.66 1.85
CA THR A 303 -4.51 -5.08 2.25
C THR A 303 -3.17 -5.54 2.82
N ARG A 304 -2.03 -5.06 2.27
CA ARG A 304 -0.70 -5.39 2.78
C ARG A 304 -0.48 -4.88 4.21
N ASP A 305 -0.74 -3.60 4.43
CA ASP A 305 -0.49 -2.95 5.73
C ASP A 305 -1.41 -3.53 6.81
N LEU A 306 -2.69 -3.78 6.46
CA LEU A 306 -3.65 -4.42 7.35
C LEU A 306 -3.19 -5.82 7.79
N LEU A 307 -2.84 -6.68 6.83
CA LEU A 307 -2.54 -8.08 7.11
C LEU A 307 -1.15 -8.28 7.73
N LEU A 308 -0.21 -7.36 7.49
CA LEU A 308 1.11 -7.38 8.13
C LEU A 308 1.00 -7.25 9.66
N ILE A 309 0.01 -6.52 10.19
CA ILE A 309 -0.24 -6.40 11.65
C ILE A 309 -0.44 -7.78 12.28
N PHE A 310 -1.05 -8.71 11.55
CA PHE A 310 -1.32 -10.08 12.00
C PHE A 310 -0.21 -11.08 11.67
N GLY A 311 0.92 -10.61 11.11
CA GLY A 311 2.03 -11.47 10.71
C GLY A 311 1.86 -12.13 9.34
N ILE A 312 0.92 -11.65 8.53
CA ILE A 312 0.71 -12.14 7.16
C ILE A 312 1.39 -11.18 6.18
N TRP A 313 2.47 -11.64 5.55
CA TRP A 313 3.18 -10.84 4.56
C TRP A 313 2.53 -10.95 3.18
N LEU A 314 2.28 -9.81 2.54
CA LEU A 314 1.79 -9.73 1.17
C LEU A 314 2.74 -8.94 0.27
N PRO A 315 2.86 -9.33 -1.02
CA PRO A 315 3.59 -8.53 -2.02
C PRO A 315 2.94 -7.16 -2.25
N ARG A 316 3.69 -6.24 -2.90
CA ARG A 316 3.22 -4.86 -3.10
C ARG A 316 2.07 -4.74 -4.10
N ASN A 317 2.00 -5.57 -5.14
CA ASN A 317 1.00 -5.42 -6.19
C ASN A 317 -0.15 -6.42 -6.08
N SER A 318 -1.34 -6.01 -6.54
CA SER A 318 -2.58 -6.79 -6.45
C SER A 318 -2.52 -8.16 -7.12
N LYS A 319 -1.86 -8.28 -8.29
CA LYS A 319 -1.71 -9.55 -9.02
C LYS A 319 -0.86 -10.55 -8.24
N ALA A 320 0.23 -10.09 -7.61
CA ALA A 320 1.07 -10.94 -6.78
C ALA A 320 0.36 -11.33 -5.47
N GLN A 321 -0.41 -10.41 -4.87
CA GLN A 321 -1.24 -10.73 -3.70
C GLN A 321 -2.28 -11.82 -3.99
N ALA A 322 -2.94 -11.76 -5.14
CA ALA A 322 -3.89 -12.80 -5.57
C ALA A 322 -3.26 -14.20 -5.73
N ARG A 323 -1.93 -14.28 -5.75
CA ARG A 323 -1.14 -15.51 -5.88
C ARG A 323 -0.36 -15.87 -4.61
N SER A 324 -0.64 -15.21 -3.49
CA SER A 324 0.04 -15.49 -2.21
C SER A 324 -0.31 -16.87 -1.64
N ALA A 325 -1.44 -17.44 -2.07
CA ALA A 325 -1.81 -18.84 -1.89
C ALA A 325 -2.46 -19.36 -3.17
N LYS A 326 -2.91 -20.62 -3.19
CA LYS A 326 -3.58 -21.20 -4.36
C LYS A 326 -4.91 -20.50 -4.61
N PRO A 327 -5.09 -19.80 -5.75
CA PRO A 327 -6.34 -19.10 -6.03
C PRO A 327 -7.46 -20.06 -6.43
N ILE A 328 -8.67 -19.71 -6.04
CA ILE A 328 -9.91 -20.29 -6.53
C ILE A 328 -10.33 -19.45 -7.74
N SER A 329 -10.43 -20.07 -8.93
CA SER A 329 -10.83 -19.36 -10.15
C SER A 329 -12.30 -18.97 -10.10
N LEU A 330 -12.57 -17.73 -10.49
CA LEU A 330 -13.93 -17.20 -10.72
C LEU A 330 -14.14 -16.89 -12.20
N GLU A 331 -13.18 -17.21 -13.07
CA GLU A 331 -13.29 -17.00 -14.52
C GLU A 331 -14.33 -17.96 -15.11
N GLY A 332 -15.09 -17.47 -16.08
CA GLY A 332 -16.15 -18.23 -16.74
C GLY A 332 -17.43 -18.44 -15.92
N LEU A 333 -17.45 -18.05 -14.64
CA LEU A 333 -18.63 -18.12 -13.81
C LEU A 333 -19.57 -16.93 -14.08
N THR A 334 -20.88 -17.20 -14.03
CA THR A 334 -21.91 -16.14 -14.05
C THR A 334 -21.84 -15.30 -12.78
N PHE A 335 -22.47 -14.14 -12.79
CA PHE A 335 -22.63 -13.25 -11.64
C PHE A 335 -23.05 -14.02 -10.37
N ASP A 336 -24.16 -14.77 -10.44
CA ASP A 336 -24.70 -15.51 -9.31
C ASP A 336 -23.77 -16.64 -8.85
N GLN A 337 -23.08 -17.28 -9.77
CA GLN A 337 -22.10 -18.32 -9.43
C GLN A 337 -20.88 -17.74 -8.73
N LYS A 338 -20.36 -16.60 -9.19
CA LYS A 338 -19.27 -15.89 -8.50
C LYS A 338 -19.66 -15.50 -7.08
N GLU A 339 -20.82 -14.86 -6.92
CA GLU A 339 -21.35 -14.45 -5.62
C GLU A 339 -21.49 -15.64 -4.67
N LYS A 340 -22.16 -16.72 -5.13
CA LYS A 340 -22.33 -17.96 -4.35
C LYS A 340 -21.00 -18.60 -3.99
N THR A 341 -20.02 -18.62 -4.91
CA THR A 341 -18.69 -19.19 -4.66
C THR A 341 -17.96 -18.40 -3.59
N ILE A 342 -17.96 -17.07 -3.68
CA ILE A 342 -17.33 -16.19 -2.70
C ILE A 342 -17.95 -16.38 -1.31
N ILE A 343 -19.28 -16.39 -1.23
CA ILE A 343 -19.98 -16.56 0.06
C ILE A 343 -19.74 -17.95 0.66
N LYS A 344 -19.73 -18.99 -0.16
CA LYS A 344 -19.62 -20.39 0.30
C LYS A 344 -18.20 -20.78 0.69
N GLN A 345 -17.19 -20.29 -0.04
CA GLN A 345 -15.80 -20.74 0.10
C GLN A 345 -14.88 -19.64 0.67
N GLY A 346 -15.33 -18.40 0.69
CA GLY A 346 -14.57 -17.28 1.25
C GLY A 346 -14.58 -17.30 2.78
N ILE A 347 -13.46 -16.95 3.36
CA ILE A 347 -13.26 -16.78 4.80
C ILE A 347 -13.36 -15.30 5.12
N PRO A 348 -14.36 -14.83 5.88
CA PRO A 348 -14.46 -13.42 6.27
C PRO A 348 -13.17 -12.96 6.95
N PHE A 349 -12.68 -11.78 6.55
CA PHE A 349 -11.40 -11.16 6.96
C PHE A 349 -10.14 -11.95 6.54
N GLY A 350 -10.27 -13.13 5.91
CA GLY A 350 -9.16 -14.00 5.53
C GLY A 350 -9.05 -14.31 4.03
N SER A 351 -9.95 -13.78 3.18
CA SER A 351 -9.93 -14.04 1.75
C SER A 351 -9.77 -12.77 0.93
N LEU A 352 -8.85 -12.81 -0.03
CA LEU A 352 -8.67 -11.75 -1.02
C LEU A 352 -9.50 -12.03 -2.27
N ILE A 353 -10.20 -11.02 -2.78
CA ILE A 353 -10.93 -11.06 -4.05
C ILE A 353 -10.18 -10.21 -5.05
N TYR A 354 -9.83 -10.78 -6.20
CA TYR A 354 -9.01 -10.13 -7.22
C TYR A 354 -9.75 -9.91 -8.52
N LYS A 355 -9.55 -8.74 -9.10
CA LYS A 355 -9.75 -8.45 -10.53
C LYS A 355 -8.48 -7.82 -11.09
N PRO A 356 -8.21 -7.89 -12.42
CA PRO A 356 -7.08 -7.20 -13.00
C PRO A 356 -7.01 -5.73 -12.56
N GLY A 357 -5.86 -5.37 -11.92
CA GLY A 357 -5.61 -4.03 -11.40
C GLY A 357 -6.22 -3.68 -10.05
N HIS A 358 -6.94 -4.60 -9.37
CA HIS A 358 -7.56 -4.30 -8.08
C HIS A 358 -7.63 -5.52 -7.15
N ILE A 359 -7.51 -5.29 -5.86
CA ILE A 359 -7.61 -6.32 -4.81
C ILE A 359 -8.52 -5.83 -3.68
N MET A 360 -9.28 -6.73 -3.09
CA MET A 360 -10.27 -6.46 -2.07
C MET A 360 -10.21 -7.55 -1.00
N LEU A 361 -10.51 -7.21 0.25
CA LEU A 361 -10.63 -8.17 1.35
C LEU A 361 -12.10 -8.50 1.58
N TYR A 362 -12.48 -9.77 1.51
CA TYR A 362 -13.83 -10.23 1.86
C TYR A 362 -14.05 -10.11 3.36
N VAL A 363 -15.12 -9.43 3.79
CA VAL A 363 -15.43 -9.21 5.20
C VAL A 363 -16.70 -9.93 5.67
N GLY A 364 -17.50 -10.44 4.76
CA GLY A 364 -18.75 -11.13 5.11
C GLY A 364 -19.89 -10.82 4.15
N THR A 365 -21.13 -10.90 4.64
CA THR A 365 -22.31 -10.72 3.79
C THR A 365 -23.29 -9.69 4.34
N TYR A 366 -23.98 -9.01 3.43
CA TYR A 366 -25.11 -8.14 3.72
C TYR A 366 -26.26 -8.41 2.77
N ARG A 367 -27.45 -8.76 3.30
CA ARG A 367 -28.66 -9.10 2.51
C ARG A 367 -28.37 -10.10 1.39
N GLY A 368 -27.59 -11.14 1.69
CA GLY A 368 -27.24 -12.21 0.74
C GLY A 368 -26.19 -11.84 -0.31
N LYS A 369 -25.56 -10.67 -0.20
CA LYS A 369 -24.46 -10.21 -1.07
C LYS A 369 -23.12 -10.26 -0.34
N ALA A 370 -22.06 -10.64 -1.04
CA ALA A 370 -20.69 -10.54 -0.54
C ALA A 370 -20.30 -9.07 -0.34
N VAL A 371 -19.68 -8.78 0.80
CA VAL A 371 -19.17 -7.46 1.13
C VAL A 371 -17.65 -7.51 1.24
N VAL A 372 -17.00 -6.53 0.65
CA VAL A 372 -15.55 -6.41 0.60
C VAL A 372 -15.11 -5.06 1.16
N PHE A 373 -13.93 -5.06 1.82
CA PHE A 373 -13.16 -3.86 2.14
C PHE A 373 -12.14 -3.60 1.06
N HIS A 374 -12.08 -2.38 0.56
CA HIS A 374 -11.08 -1.95 -0.42
C HIS A 374 -10.88 -0.45 -0.45
N ASN A 375 -9.71 0.00 -0.87
CA ASN A 375 -9.50 1.38 -1.24
C ASN A 375 -9.74 1.51 -2.75
N LEU A 376 -10.82 2.20 -3.13
CA LEU A 376 -11.35 2.25 -4.48
C LEU A 376 -11.24 3.64 -5.07
N TRP A 377 -10.52 3.78 -6.20
CA TRP A 377 -10.48 5.05 -6.92
C TRP A 377 -11.82 5.40 -7.56
N GLY A 378 -12.40 4.48 -8.34
CA GLY A 378 -13.65 4.79 -9.02
C GLY A 378 -14.24 3.63 -9.81
N LEU A 379 -15.43 3.86 -10.33
CA LEU A 379 -16.20 2.93 -11.13
C LEU A 379 -16.19 3.38 -12.60
N LYS A 380 -16.11 2.41 -13.50
CA LYS A 380 -16.17 2.66 -14.93
C LYS A 380 -17.57 3.13 -15.33
N THR A 381 -17.64 4.20 -16.10
CA THR A 381 -18.90 4.77 -16.61
C THR A 381 -18.86 4.87 -18.13
N HIS A 382 -20.05 4.88 -18.74
CA HIS A 382 -20.22 5.07 -20.16
C HIS A 382 -21.40 6.01 -20.43
N VAL A 383 -21.12 7.18 -21.01
CA VAL A 383 -22.14 8.20 -21.30
C VAL A 383 -21.99 8.67 -22.73
N LYS A 384 -23.07 8.54 -23.51
CA LYS A 384 -23.11 8.99 -24.93
C LYS A 384 -21.92 8.51 -25.79
N GLY A 385 -21.56 7.22 -25.60
CA GLY A 385 -20.44 6.59 -26.34
C GLY A 385 -19.05 6.93 -25.79
N LYS A 386 -18.94 7.67 -24.69
CA LYS A 386 -17.66 8.03 -24.06
C LYS A 386 -17.49 7.29 -22.73
N GLU A 387 -16.34 6.65 -22.58
CA GLU A 387 -15.91 6.06 -21.31
C GLU A 387 -15.46 7.16 -20.35
N GLY A 388 -15.78 6.99 -19.07
CA GLY A 388 -15.38 7.88 -17.98
C GLY A 388 -15.24 7.13 -16.67
N ARG A 389 -15.15 7.88 -15.58
CA ARG A 389 -15.08 7.33 -14.20
C ARG A 389 -16.02 8.08 -13.26
N TYR A 390 -16.74 7.33 -12.44
CA TYR A 390 -17.37 7.85 -11.24
C TYR A 390 -16.39 7.71 -10.08
N VAL A 391 -15.84 8.82 -9.58
CA VAL A 391 -14.79 8.82 -8.58
C VAL A 391 -15.38 8.55 -7.18
N ILE A 392 -14.83 7.58 -6.47
CA ILE A 392 -15.08 7.28 -5.05
C ILE A 392 -13.91 7.79 -4.22
N GLY A 393 -12.67 7.47 -4.59
CA GLY A 393 -11.45 8.07 -4.09
C GLY A 393 -11.10 7.77 -2.64
N GLN A 394 -11.64 6.67 -2.06
CA GLN A 394 -11.43 6.36 -0.65
C GLN A 394 -11.62 4.87 -0.31
N SER A 395 -11.20 4.50 0.90
CA SER A 395 -11.44 3.19 1.49
C SER A 395 -12.90 3.05 1.95
N ILE A 396 -13.55 1.98 1.49
CA ILE A 396 -14.97 1.69 1.77
C ILE A 396 -15.24 0.21 1.99
N LEU A 397 -16.39 -0.08 2.57
CA LEU A 397 -17.06 -1.37 2.48
C LEU A 397 -18.10 -1.30 1.36
N SER A 398 -18.12 -2.29 0.46
CA SER A 398 -19.10 -2.32 -0.61
C SER A 398 -19.49 -3.74 -1.00
N THR A 399 -20.65 -3.89 -1.66
CA THR A 399 -20.91 -5.09 -2.45
C THR A 399 -20.13 -5.07 -3.76
N LEU A 400 -19.99 -6.24 -4.41
CA LEU A 400 -19.34 -6.34 -5.70
C LEU A 400 -20.18 -5.78 -6.86
N ASP A 401 -21.45 -5.45 -6.64
CA ASP A 401 -22.33 -4.77 -7.58
C ASP A 401 -22.52 -3.27 -7.29
N ILE A 402 -21.57 -2.67 -6.53
CA ILE A 402 -21.57 -1.23 -6.24
C ILE A 402 -21.72 -0.41 -7.51
N GLY A 403 -22.57 0.60 -7.46
CA GLY A 403 -22.82 1.51 -8.59
C GLY A 403 -23.84 0.99 -9.61
N LYS A 404 -24.37 -0.23 -9.49
CA LYS A 404 -25.30 -0.85 -10.46
C LYS A 404 -26.54 0.01 -10.78
N ASP A 405 -26.95 0.85 -9.85
CA ASP A 405 -28.13 1.71 -9.99
C ASP A 405 -27.80 3.11 -10.54
N LEU A 406 -26.51 3.40 -10.81
CA LEU A 406 -26.10 4.63 -11.47
C LEU A 406 -26.47 4.58 -12.95
N PRO A 407 -27.14 5.60 -13.49
CA PRO A 407 -27.55 5.63 -14.91
C PRO A 407 -26.36 5.57 -15.89
N CYS A 408 -25.19 6.06 -15.47
CA CYS A 408 -23.98 6.14 -16.28
C CYS A 408 -23.03 4.95 -16.12
N ILE A 409 -23.36 3.97 -15.26
CA ILE A 409 -22.43 2.88 -14.98
C ILE A 409 -22.23 1.96 -16.19
N ASP A 410 -20.99 1.59 -16.44
CA ASP A 410 -20.67 0.48 -17.33
C ASP A 410 -20.97 -0.84 -16.58
N ARG A 411 -22.05 -1.51 -16.94
CA ARG A 411 -22.48 -2.74 -16.26
C ARG A 411 -21.50 -3.89 -16.44
N GLU A 412 -20.81 -3.97 -17.57
CA GLU A 412 -19.76 -4.97 -17.81
C GLU A 412 -18.55 -4.72 -16.92
N GLY A 413 -18.28 -3.44 -16.60
CA GLY A 413 -17.22 -2.99 -15.72
C GLY A 413 -17.50 -3.14 -14.21
N LEU A 414 -18.70 -3.57 -13.80
CA LEU A 414 -18.99 -3.85 -12.39
C LEU A 414 -17.99 -4.83 -11.78
N LEU A 415 -17.64 -4.65 -10.50
CA LEU A 415 -16.64 -5.50 -9.85
C LEU A 415 -17.00 -6.99 -9.95
N ILE A 416 -18.25 -7.36 -9.70
CA ILE A 416 -18.68 -8.77 -9.77
C ILE A 416 -18.46 -9.39 -11.16
N ASN A 417 -18.62 -8.63 -12.23
CA ASN A 417 -18.40 -9.13 -13.59
C ASN A 417 -16.92 -9.31 -13.89
N THR A 418 -16.07 -8.47 -13.28
CA THR A 418 -14.62 -8.37 -13.59
C THR A 418 -13.73 -9.13 -12.61
N VAL A 419 -14.22 -9.62 -11.46
CA VAL A 419 -13.45 -10.46 -10.55
C VAL A 419 -13.12 -11.81 -11.20
N THR A 420 -11.87 -12.24 -11.06
CA THR A 420 -11.31 -13.44 -11.73
C THR A 420 -10.81 -14.50 -10.76
N ALA A 421 -10.53 -14.11 -9.50
CA ALA A 421 -10.01 -15.05 -8.51
C ALA A 421 -10.38 -14.66 -7.09
N MET A 422 -10.43 -15.67 -6.22
CA MET A 422 -10.45 -15.54 -4.77
C MET A 422 -9.27 -16.33 -4.19
N THR A 423 -8.59 -15.78 -3.19
CA THR A 423 -7.45 -16.43 -2.52
C THR A 423 -7.68 -16.45 -1.02
N ASN A 424 -7.79 -17.64 -0.46
CA ASN A 424 -7.87 -17.84 0.99
C ASN A 424 -6.43 -17.82 1.54
N LEU A 425 -6.19 -16.96 2.53
CA LEU A 425 -4.88 -16.75 3.15
C LEU A 425 -4.68 -17.61 4.41
N LEU A 426 -5.74 -18.32 4.82
CA LEU A 426 -5.82 -19.13 6.04
C LEU A 426 -5.97 -20.60 5.71
#